data_14b0e74ae30b49139c0c7fc2ed6f7354
#
_entry.id   14b0e74ae30b49139c0c7fc2ed6f7354
#
_cell.length_a   1.000
_cell.length_b   1.000
_cell.length_c   1.000
_cell.angle_alpha   90.00
_cell.angle_beta   90.00
_cell.angle_gamma   90.00
#
_symmetry.space_group_name_H-M   'P 1'
#
loop_
_entity.id
_entity.type
_entity.pdbx_description
1 polymer ?
#
loop_
_entity_poly.entity_id
_entity_poly.type
_entity_poly.pdbx_seq_one_letter_code
_entity_poly.pdbx_strand_id
1 'polypeptide(L)'
;GIAVPHVAVNLSGRSFHQKGFAQNVSNTLRQHGLAAHDLLLEITESVMMDAREITQENIELLSQQGFRLSLDDFGTGYSSLSYLHRLPITELKLDKSFVQDLEHSETARALTISVLSIAKSLGMTVVAEGVETSQQCRWLQEHGCEVMQGYLLGRPMPAHMLHAWSLEASAVCCS
;
A
#
# COMPACT_ATOMS: atom_id res chain seq x y z
N GLY A 1 -6.85 19.51 14.74
CA GLY A 1 -6.52 18.08 14.58
C GLY A 1 -5.80 17.86 13.27
N ILE A 2 -5.08 16.74 13.14
CA ILE A 2 -4.43 16.33 11.89
C ILE A 2 -5.51 15.75 10.98
N ALA A 3 -5.52 16.13 9.71
CA ALA A 3 -6.33 15.43 8.72
C ALA A 3 -5.60 14.13 8.33
N VAL A 4 -6.10 13.00 8.82
CA VAL A 4 -5.61 11.68 8.42
C VAL A 4 -6.49 11.21 7.26
N PRO A 5 -5.96 11.01 6.04
CA PRO A 5 -6.78 10.66 4.88
C PRO A 5 -7.39 9.26 5.02
N HIS A 6 -6.70 8.33 5.61
CA HIS A 6 -7.13 6.96 5.91
C HIS A 6 -6.11 6.26 6.81
N VAL A 7 -6.49 5.10 7.33
CA VAL A 7 -5.59 4.21 8.08
C VAL A 7 -5.41 2.92 7.27
N ALA A 8 -4.16 2.52 7.05
CA ALA A 8 -3.84 1.25 6.43
C ALA A 8 -3.81 0.11 7.46
N VAL A 9 -4.41 -1.03 7.12
CA VAL A 9 -4.49 -2.20 8.00
C VAL A 9 -4.10 -3.46 7.25
N ASN A 10 -3.08 -4.14 7.76
CA ASN A 10 -2.65 -5.43 7.25
C ASN A 10 -3.68 -6.52 7.56
N LEU A 11 -4.06 -7.27 6.55
CA LEU A 11 -5.00 -8.38 6.66
C LEU A 11 -4.30 -9.72 6.41
N SER A 12 -4.51 -10.65 7.33
CA SER A 12 -4.00 -12.02 7.15
C SER A 12 -4.84 -12.78 6.13
N GLY A 13 -4.20 -13.68 5.36
CA GLY A 13 -4.92 -14.60 4.46
C GLY A 13 -6.02 -15.40 5.16
N ARG A 14 -5.83 -15.70 6.44
CA ARG A 14 -6.83 -16.39 7.27
C ARG A 14 -8.16 -15.65 7.37
N SER A 15 -8.12 -14.32 7.36
CA SER A 15 -9.31 -13.47 7.42
C SER A 15 -10.16 -13.61 6.16
N PHE A 16 -9.53 -13.66 5.00
CA PHE A 16 -10.21 -13.82 3.72
C PHE A 16 -10.87 -15.20 3.52
N HIS A 17 -10.42 -16.20 4.27
CA HIS A 17 -11.02 -17.53 4.23
C HIS A 17 -12.30 -17.65 5.08
N GLN A 18 -12.70 -16.59 5.77
CA GLN A 18 -13.90 -16.61 6.62
C GLN A 18 -15.11 -16.11 5.84
N LYS A 19 -16.18 -16.91 5.87
CA LYS A 19 -17.47 -16.49 5.29
C LYS A 19 -18.01 -15.25 6.01
N GLY A 20 -18.40 -14.23 5.24
CA GLY A 20 -18.97 -13.00 5.79
C GLY A 20 -17.91 -12.02 6.34
N PHE A 21 -16.63 -12.25 6.07
CA PHE A 21 -15.56 -11.35 6.52
C PHE A 21 -15.78 -9.91 6.05
N ALA A 22 -16.06 -9.69 4.77
CA ALA A 22 -16.32 -8.35 4.22
C ALA A 22 -17.47 -7.64 4.95
N GLN A 23 -18.57 -8.38 5.24
CA GLN A 23 -19.70 -7.83 5.97
C GLN A 23 -19.36 -7.47 7.42
N ASN A 24 -18.54 -8.29 8.08
CA ASN A 24 -18.08 -8.03 9.44
C ASN A 24 -17.23 -6.77 9.51
N VAL A 25 -16.30 -6.56 8.56
CA VAL A 25 -15.49 -5.33 8.47
C VAL A 25 -16.39 -4.11 8.32
N SER A 26 -17.33 -4.15 7.38
CA SER A 26 -18.27 -3.04 7.15
C SER A 26 -19.14 -2.73 8.36
N ASN A 27 -19.63 -3.76 9.04
CA ASN A 27 -20.43 -3.58 10.27
C ASN A 27 -19.60 -2.95 11.39
N THR A 28 -18.36 -3.38 11.56
CA THR A 28 -17.44 -2.82 12.56
C THR A 28 -17.18 -1.33 12.30
N LEU A 29 -16.86 -0.93 11.08
CA LEU A 29 -16.67 0.48 10.75
C LEU A 29 -17.92 1.30 11.06
N ARG A 30 -19.08 0.82 10.63
CA ARG A 30 -20.36 1.51 10.85
C ARG A 30 -20.68 1.69 12.33
N GLN A 31 -20.38 0.70 13.17
CA GLN A 31 -20.55 0.79 14.63
C GLN A 31 -19.67 1.90 15.24
N HIS A 32 -18.53 2.19 14.62
CA HIS A 32 -17.63 3.26 15.06
C HIS A 32 -17.83 4.59 14.32
N GLY A 33 -18.86 4.71 13.49
CA GLY A 33 -19.17 5.93 12.74
C GLY A 33 -18.15 6.22 11.62
N LEU A 34 -17.42 5.19 11.14
CA LEU A 34 -16.43 5.27 10.08
C LEU A 34 -17.00 4.79 8.75
N ALA A 35 -16.43 5.29 7.67
CA ALA A 35 -16.77 4.90 6.30
C ALA A 35 -15.68 4.01 5.69
N ALA A 36 -15.99 3.33 4.59
CA ALA A 36 -15.04 2.43 3.93
C ALA A 36 -13.78 3.17 3.45
N HIS A 37 -13.88 4.43 3.04
CA HIS A 37 -12.74 5.22 2.57
C HIS A 37 -11.77 5.65 3.68
N ASP A 38 -12.17 5.54 4.97
CA ASP A 38 -11.29 5.81 6.11
C ASP A 38 -10.28 4.68 6.33
N LEU A 39 -10.48 3.53 5.64
CA LEU A 39 -9.65 2.36 5.78
C LEU A 39 -9.07 1.92 4.42
N LEU A 40 -7.78 1.65 4.40
CA LEU A 40 -7.08 0.96 3.33
C LEU A 40 -6.71 -0.44 3.82
N LEU A 41 -7.08 -1.46 3.07
CA LEU A 41 -6.84 -2.86 3.47
C LEU A 41 -5.64 -3.40 2.71
N GLU A 42 -4.56 -3.73 3.43
CA GLU A 42 -3.33 -4.27 2.86
C GLU A 42 -3.42 -5.80 2.79
N ILE A 43 -3.22 -6.35 1.61
CA ILE A 43 -3.24 -7.79 1.33
C ILE A 43 -1.95 -8.20 0.64
N THR A 44 -1.40 -9.34 1.02
CA THR A 44 -0.20 -9.88 0.36
C THR A 44 -0.53 -10.49 -0.99
N GLU A 45 0.49 -10.60 -1.85
CA GLU A 45 0.38 -11.25 -3.16
C GLU A 45 -0.19 -12.68 -3.07
N SER A 46 0.18 -13.44 -2.04
CA SER A 46 -0.33 -14.81 -1.84
C SER A 46 -1.83 -14.87 -1.54
N VAL A 47 -2.39 -13.87 -0.86
CA VAL A 47 -3.83 -13.75 -0.64
C VAL A 47 -4.52 -13.41 -1.95
N MET A 48 -3.96 -12.49 -2.70
CA MET A 48 -4.47 -12.07 -3.99
C MET A 48 -4.54 -13.24 -4.99
N MET A 49 -3.50 -14.09 -5.00
CA MET A 49 -3.40 -15.26 -5.88
C MET A 49 -4.21 -16.48 -5.40
N ASP A 50 -4.86 -16.38 -4.25
CA ASP A 50 -5.67 -17.47 -3.72
C ASP A 50 -6.93 -17.69 -4.58
N ALA A 51 -6.97 -18.81 -5.28
CA ALA A 51 -8.07 -19.17 -6.18
C ALA A 51 -9.34 -19.67 -5.45
N ARG A 52 -9.37 -19.64 -4.11
CA ARG A 52 -10.58 -20.05 -3.38
C ARG A 52 -11.71 -19.07 -3.66
N GLU A 53 -12.86 -19.61 -3.98
CA GLU A 53 -14.09 -18.84 -4.26
C GLU A 53 -14.40 -17.84 -3.12
N ILE A 54 -14.30 -18.28 -1.87
CA ILE A 54 -14.57 -17.44 -0.70
C ILE A 54 -13.60 -16.25 -0.57
N THR A 55 -12.34 -16.42 -0.99
CA THR A 55 -11.36 -15.34 -0.98
C THR A 55 -11.71 -14.30 -2.03
N GLN A 56 -12.02 -14.74 -3.23
CA GLN A 56 -12.42 -13.86 -4.33
C GLN A 56 -13.74 -13.13 -4.01
N GLU A 57 -14.74 -13.84 -3.48
CA GLU A 57 -16.00 -13.21 -3.02
C GLU A 57 -15.74 -12.10 -2.00
N ASN A 58 -14.88 -12.31 -0.98
CA ASN A 58 -14.58 -11.29 0.02
C ASN A 58 -13.85 -10.10 -0.58
N ILE A 59 -12.92 -10.31 -1.52
CA ILE A 59 -12.22 -9.22 -2.22
C ILE A 59 -13.22 -8.38 -3.03
N GLU A 60 -14.09 -9.03 -3.80
CA GLU A 60 -15.10 -8.33 -4.61
C GLU A 60 -16.09 -7.57 -3.73
N LEU A 61 -16.59 -8.18 -2.67
CA LEU A 61 -17.54 -7.54 -1.75
C LEU A 61 -16.93 -6.32 -1.06
N LEU A 62 -15.68 -6.39 -0.61
CA LEU A 62 -14.97 -5.24 -0.02
C LEU A 62 -14.87 -4.11 -1.03
N SER A 63 -14.48 -4.40 -2.26
CA SER A 63 -14.40 -3.41 -3.33
C SER A 63 -15.77 -2.78 -3.62
N GLN A 64 -16.83 -3.58 -3.77
CA GLN A 64 -18.20 -3.10 -4.00
C GLN A 64 -18.72 -2.21 -2.85
N GLN A 65 -18.26 -2.46 -1.63
CA GLN A 65 -18.58 -1.67 -0.45
C GLN A 65 -17.74 -0.37 -0.33
N GLY A 66 -16.84 -0.14 -1.29
CA GLY A 66 -16.04 1.09 -1.38
C GLY A 66 -14.74 1.06 -0.58
N PHE A 67 -14.30 -0.11 -0.10
CA PHE A 67 -12.96 -0.25 0.48
C PHE A 67 -11.89 -0.14 -0.59
N ARG A 68 -10.79 0.52 -0.24
CA ARG A 68 -9.58 0.51 -1.05
C ARG A 68 -8.71 -0.67 -0.64
N LEU A 69 -8.13 -1.34 -1.63
CA LEU A 69 -7.24 -2.47 -1.42
C LEU A 69 -5.84 -2.10 -1.89
N SER A 70 -4.85 -2.36 -1.06
CA SER A 70 -3.43 -2.21 -1.35
C SER A 70 -2.77 -3.58 -1.42
N LEU A 71 -1.95 -3.78 -2.44
CA LEU A 71 -1.15 -4.99 -2.60
C LEU A 71 0.20 -4.79 -1.92
N ASP A 72 0.45 -5.58 -0.88
CA ASP A 72 1.67 -5.54 -0.08
C ASP A 72 2.75 -6.49 -0.60
N ASP A 73 4.03 -6.16 -0.32
CA ASP A 73 5.22 -6.94 -0.68
C ASP A 73 5.35 -7.25 -2.19
N PHE A 74 4.90 -6.32 -3.06
CA PHE A 74 4.93 -6.55 -4.50
C PHE A 74 6.35 -6.70 -5.04
N GLY A 75 6.56 -7.80 -5.81
CA GLY A 75 7.81 -8.10 -6.49
C GLY A 75 8.69 -9.10 -5.75
N THR A 76 8.29 -9.58 -4.57
CA THR A 76 9.01 -10.65 -3.85
C THR A 76 8.59 -12.04 -4.29
N GLY A 77 7.50 -12.16 -5.05
CA GLY A 77 6.90 -13.41 -5.51
C GLY A 77 6.79 -13.55 -7.04
N TYR A 78 5.99 -14.49 -7.48
CA TYR A 78 5.68 -14.74 -8.90
C TYR A 78 4.48 -13.89 -9.36
N SER A 79 4.59 -12.57 -9.30
CA SER A 79 3.50 -11.69 -9.74
C SER A 79 3.19 -11.87 -11.22
N SER A 80 2.05 -12.45 -11.53
CA SER A 80 1.54 -12.39 -12.89
C SER A 80 0.89 -11.03 -13.13
N LEU A 81 1.56 -10.15 -13.86
CA LEU A 81 1.02 -8.84 -14.26
C LEU A 81 -0.38 -8.92 -14.90
N SER A 82 -0.67 -10.05 -15.57
CA SER A 82 -1.98 -10.31 -16.15
C SER A 82 -3.09 -10.46 -15.11
N TYR A 83 -2.73 -10.73 -13.86
CA TYR A 83 -3.68 -10.89 -12.77
C TYR A 83 -4.00 -9.55 -12.09
N LEU A 84 -3.00 -8.65 -11.98
CA LEU A 84 -3.18 -7.31 -11.39
C LEU A 84 -4.32 -6.52 -12.04
N HIS A 85 -4.42 -6.56 -13.36
CA HIS A 85 -5.45 -5.84 -14.10
C HIS A 85 -6.89 -6.31 -13.81
N ARG A 86 -7.08 -7.53 -13.27
CA ARG A 86 -8.41 -8.10 -13.00
C ARG A 86 -8.90 -7.82 -11.59
N LEU A 87 -8.03 -7.39 -10.72
CA LEU A 87 -8.34 -7.21 -9.31
C LEU A 87 -8.66 -5.76 -9.00
N PRO A 88 -9.55 -5.50 -8.06
CA PRO A 88 -9.94 -4.15 -7.66
C PRO A 88 -8.88 -3.51 -6.72
N ILE A 89 -7.60 -3.61 -7.12
CA ILE A 89 -6.48 -3.03 -6.37
C ILE A 89 -6.33 -1.56 -6.77
N THR A 90 -6.21 -0.68 -5.79
CA THR A 90 -6.05 0.76 -5.99
C THR A 90 -4.65 1.25 -5.69
N GLU A 91 -3.89 0.46 -4.94
CA GLU A 91 -2.56 0.81 -4.47
C GLU A 91 -1.62 -0.40 -4.49
N LEU A 92 -0.35 -0.15 -4.77
CA LEU A 92 0.70 -1.15 -4.83
C LEU A 92 1.87 -0.68 -3.96
N LYS A 93 2.28 -1.50 -2.99
CA LYS A 93 3.42 -1.25 -2.12
C LYS A 93 4.65 -1.94 -2.70
N LEU A 94 5.64 -1.15 -3.09
CA LEU A 94 6.91 -1.62 -3.60
C LEU A 94 7.79 -2.03 -2.42
N ASP A 95 8.15 -3.31 -2.35
CA ASP A 95 8.95 -3.85 -1.24
C ASP A 95 10.27 -3.11 -1.07
N LYS A 96 10.69 -2.97 0.18
CA LYS A 96 11.91 -2.27 0.59
C LYS A 96 13.18 -2.76 -0.12
N SER A 97 13.25 -4.03 -0.55
CA SER A 97 14.43 -4.57 -1.25
C SER A 97 14.70 -3.82 -2.55
N PHE A 98 13.67 -3.39 -3.26
CA PHE A 98 13.83 -2.57 -4.47
C PHE A 98 14.38 -1.19 -4.14
N VAL A 99 13.91 -0.58 -3.03
CA VAL A 99 14.29 0.77 -2.62
C VAL A 99 15.72 0.81 -2.07
N GLN A 100 16.11 -0.18 -1.27
CA GLN A 100 17.45 -0.26 -0.69
C GLN A 100 18.57 -0.33 -1.73
N ASP A 101 18.32 -1.02 -2.84
CA ASP A 101 19.32 -1.22 -3.90
C ASP A 101 19.36 -0.09 -4.95
N LEU A 102 18.48 0.91 -4.86
CA LEU A 102 18.38 2.00 -5.86
C LEU A 102 19.68 2.78 -6.04
N GLU A 103 20.48 2.94 -4.99
CA GLU A 103 21.70 3.72 -5.06
C GLU A 103 22.83 2.99 -5.80
N HIS A 104 22.81 1.66 -5.81
CA HIS A 104 23.95 0.84 -6.21
C HIS A 104 23.66 -0.14 -7.35
N SER A 105 22.39 -0.34 -7.74
CA SER A 105 21.98 -1.34 -8.72
C SER A 105 21.18 -0.71 -9.87
N GLU A 106 21.74 -0.76 -11.07
CA GLU A 106 21.01 -0.38 -12.29
C GLU A 106 19.82 -1.31 -12.56
N THR A 107 19.94 -2.58 -12.18
CA THR A 107 18.85 -3.55 -12.30
C THR A 107 17.67 -3.17 -11.37
N ALA A 108 17.96 -2.80 -10.12
CA ALA A 108 16.92 -2.35 -9.19
C ALA A 108 16.21 -1.08 -9.72
N ARG A 109 16.97 -0.14 -10.25
CA ARG A 109 16.40 1.07 -10.90
C ARG A 109 15.49 0.72 -12.07
N ALA A 110 15.94 -0.14 -12.98
CA ALA A 110 15.15 -0.55 -14.14
C ALA A 110 13.86 -1.28 -13.74
N LEU A 111 13.93 -2.16 -12.75
CA LEU A 111 12.77 -2.86 -12.21
C LEU A 111 11.79 -1.89 -11.55
N THR A 112 12.27 -0.98 -10.70
CA THR A 112 11.43 0.03 -10.05
C THR A 112 10.72 0.91 -11.08
N ILE A 113 11.42 1.42 -12.10
CA ILE A 113 10.81 2.20 -13.20
C ILE A 113 9.73 1.39 -13.90
N SER A 114 9.97 0.10 -14.13
CA SER A 114 9.01 -0.78 -14.79
C SER A 114 7.75 -0.93 -13.95
N VAL A 115 7.88 -1.14 -12.64
CA VAL A 115 6.75 -1.24 -11.70
C VAL A 115 5.96 0.07 -11.66
N LEU A 116 6.62 1.22 -11.52
CA LEU A 116 5.98 2.54 -11.52
C LEU A 116 5.20 2.78 -12.82
N SER A 117 5.77 2.41 -13.97
CA SER A 117 5.12 2.57 -15.27
C SER A 117 3.87 1.69 -15.41
N ILE A 118 3.94 0.43 -14.96
CA ILE A 118 2.82 -0.51 -14.98
C ILE A 118 1.70 -0.03 -14.06
N ALA A 119 2.01 0.32 -12.82
CA ALA A 119 1.04 0.83 -11.86
C ALA A 119 0.33 2.07 -12.40
N LYS A 120 1.08 3.02 -12.96
CA LYS A 120 0.52 4.22 -13.61
C LYS A 120 -0.41 3.86 -14.76
N SER A 121 -0.05 2.89 -15.61
CA SER A 121 -0.89 2.45 -16.72
C SER A 121 -2.19 1.78 -16.27
N LEU A 122 -2.18 1.18 -15.08
CA LEU A 122 -3.36 0.55 -14.45
C LEU A 122 -4.14 1.52 -13.54
N GLY A 123 -3.71 2.78 -13.40
CA GLY A 123 -4.36 3.76 -12.54
C GLY A 123 -4.17 3.50 -11.05
N MET A 124 -3.11 2.79 -10.66
CA MET A 124 -2.79 2.47 -9.27
C MET A 124 -1.80 3.49 -8.70
N THR A 125 -1.95 3.80 -7.42
CA THR A 125 -0.94 4.53 -6.64
C THR A 125 0.19 3.57 -6.25
N VAL A 126 1.45 4.02 -6.30
CA VAL A 126 2.58 3.25 -5.77
C VAL A 126 3.07 3.87 -4.47
N VAL A 127 3.23 3.05 -3.45
CA VAL A 127 3.89 3.38 -2.19
C VAL A 127 5.25 2.72 -2.16
N ALA A 128 6.34 3.50 -2.17
CA ALA A 128 7.68 2.95 -2.02
C ALA A 128 8.02 2.78 -0.53
N GLU A 129 8.34 1.56 -0.14
CA GLU A 129 8.64 1.22 1.25
C GLU A 129 10.13 1.23 1.56
N GLY A 130 10.46 1.47 2.83
CA GLY A 130 11.85 1.41 3.32
C GLY A 130 12.73 2.53 2.79
N VAL A 131 12.16 3.72 2.55
CA VAL A 131 12.95 4.91 2.18
C VAL A 131 13.73 5.39 3.40
N GLU A 132 15.05 5.31 3.33
CA GLU A 132 15.96 5.62 4.44
C GLU A 132 16.90 6.81 4.14
N THR A 133 17.12 7.14 2.85
CA THR A 133 18.02 8.21 2.46
C THR A 133 17.35 9.28 1.61
N SER A 134 17.85 10.50 1.68
CA SER A 134 17.37 11.61 0.83
C SER A 134 17.66 11.35 -0.67
N GLN A 135 18.65 10.52 -0.99
CA GLN A 135 18.96 10.15 -2.35
C GLN A 135 17.91 9.21 -2.93
N GLN A 136 17.48 8.20 -2.16
CA GLN A 136 16.36 7.32 -2.54
C GLN A 136 15.07 8.13 -2.73
N CYS A 137 14.77 9.03 -1.79
CA CYS A 137 13.58 9.88 -1.84
C CYS A 137 13.55 10.72 -3.13
N ARG A 138 14.63 11.45 -3.44
CA ARG A 138 14.73 12.26 -4.66
C ARG A 138 14.60 11.41 -5.93
N TRP A 139 15.32 10.31 -5.97
CA TRP A 139 15.26 9.41 -7.13
C TRP A 139 13.84 8.90 -7.40
N LEU A 140 13.13 8.48 -6.37
CA LEU A 140 11.73 8.03 -6.47
C LEU A 140 10.80 9.14 -6.96
N GLN A 141 10.96 10.37 -6.43
CA GLN A 141 10.17 11.54 -6.86
C GLN A 141 10.42 11.88 -8.33
N GLU A 142 11.67 11.89 -8.78
CA GLU A 142 12.07 12.15 -10.17
C GLU A 142 11.46 11.13 -11.14
N HIS A 143 11.20 9.89 -10.67
CA HIS A 143 10.58 8.83 -11.47
C HIS A 143 9.07 8.68 -11.24
N GLY A 144 8.44 9.66 -10.57
CA GLY A 144 7.00 9.75 -10.44
C GLY A 144 6.37 8.89 -9.34
N CYS A 145 7.16 8.46 -8.35
CA CYS A 145 6.62 7.87 -7.11
C CYS A 145 6.23 8.99 -6.14
N GLU A 146 4.94 9.17 -5.91
CA GLU A 146 4.40 10.28 -5.10
C GLU A 146 4.24 9.92 -3.62
N VAL A 147 4.09 8.64 -3.30
CA VAL A 147 3.87 8.17 -1.93
C VAL A 147 5.03 7.30 -1.47
N MET A 148 5.55 7.60 -0.30
CA MET A 148 6.72 6.94 0.26
C MET A 148 6.53 6.67 1.75
N GLN A 149 7.11 5.57 2.21
CA GLN A 149 7.14 5.16 3.60
C GLN A 149 8.55 4.71 3.98
N GLY A 150 9.06 5.14 5.14
CA GLY A 150 10.37 4.72 5.61
C GLY A 150 10.93 5.56 6.74
N TYR A 151 12.07 5.17 7.25
CA TYR A 151 12.70 5.81 8.41
C TYR A 151 13.23 7.22 8.14
N LEU A 152 13.44 7.57 6.89
CA LEU A 152 13.72 8.95 6.50
C LEU A 152 12.56 9.88 6.87
N LEU A 153 11.31 9.43 6.65
CA LEU A 153 10.10 10.22 6.85
C LEU A 153 9.63 10.15 8.31
N GLY A 154 9.69 8.97 8.91
CA GLY A 154 9.30 8.77 10.30
C GLY A 154 9.42 7.32 10.73
N ARG A 155 9.87 7.12 11.96
CA ARG A 155 9.83 5.79 12.59
C ARG A 155 8.44 5.52 13.16
N PRO A 156 8.04 4.25 13.34
CA PRO A 156 6.81 3.91 14.03
C PRO A 156 6.72 4.63 15.38
N MET A 157 5.60 5.26 15.65
CA MET A 157 5.40 6.06 16.86
C MET A 157 3.99 5.91 17.41
N PRO A 158 3.78 6.13 18.72
CA PRO A 158 2.45 6.17 19.31
C PRO A 158 1.59 7.29 18.71
N ALA A 159 0.28 7.06 18.59
CA ALA A 159 -0.66 7.98 17.95
C ALA A 159 -0.63 9.41 18.54
N HIS A 160 -0.38 9.57 19.85
CA HIS A 160 -0.29 10.89 20.47
C HIS A 160 0.91 11.73 20.01
N MET A 161 1.93 11.11 19.40
CA MET A 161 3.11 11.80 18.86
C MET A 161 2.89 12.27 17.40
N LEU A 162 1.89 11.74 16.70
CA LEU A 162 1.64 12.07 15.30
C LEU A 162 1.42 13.56 15.06
N HIS A 163 0.80 14.27 16.00
CA HIS A 163 0.55 15.70 15.85
C HIS A 163 1.85 16.50 15.80
N ALA A 164 2.77 16.25 16.74
CA ALA A 164 4.06 16.91 16.76
C ALA A 164 4.87 16.58 15.50
N TRP A 165 4.92 15.29 15.15
CA TRP A 165 5.61 14.83 13.94
C TRP A 165 5.06 15.48 12.66
N SER A 166 3.75 15.62 12.50
CA SER A 166 3.16 16.19 11.29
C SER A 166 3.52 17.66 11.06
N LEU A 167 3.81 18.40 12.12
CA LEU A 167 4.28 19.79 12.03
C LEU A 167 5.75 19.86 11.57
N GLU A 168 6.57 18.89 11.93
CA GLU A 168 7.99 18.82 11.60
C GLU A 168 8.22 18.18 10.22
N ALA A 169 7.43 17.17 9.86
CA ALA A 169 7.61 16.39 8.64
C ALA A 169 7.42 17.19 7.34
N SER A 170 6.71 18.31 7.37
CA SER A 170 6.54 19.21 6.22
C SER A 170 7.86 19.78 5.69
N ALA A 171 8.95 19.65 6.44
CA ALA A 171 10.27 20.17 6.08
C ALA A 171 11.20 19.12 5.44
N VAL A 172 10.90 17.81 5.55
CA VAL A 172 11.88 16.74 5.22
C VAL A 172 11.95 16.44 3.73
N CYS A 173 10.89 16.62 2.96
CA CYS A 173 10.87 16.30 1.53
C CYS A 173 11.24 17.45 0.60
N CYS A 174 11.58 18.64 1.12
CA CYS A 174 11.88 19.84 0.34
C CYS A 174 13.36 20.27 0.40
N SER A 175 14.25 19.46 0.98
CA SER A 175 15.68 19.79 1.14
C SER A 175 16.59 18.96 0.24
#